data_fd5bbc9f3f2f08830013566b3514e9bb
#
_entry.id   fd5bbc9f3f2f08830013566b3514e9bb
#
_cell.length_a   1.000
_cell.length_b   1.000
_cell.length_c   1.000
_cell.angle_alpha   90.00
_cell.angle_beta   90.00
_cell.angle_gamma   90.00
#
_symmetry.space_group_name_H-M   'P 1'
#
loop_
_entity.id
_entity.type
_entity.pdbx_description
1 polymer ?
#
loop_
_entity_poly.entity_id
_entity_poly.type
_entity_poly.pdbx_seq_one_letter_code
_entity_poly.pdbx_strand_id
1 'polypeptide(L)'
;MLVLFTSLARVARLFLVSVREVKFEPVRSQERVRLKRLRRLLLPVVLVVASVLVVGARKVFEYAAAPDKDKESDFVFPSSPDQEKPTILIAEPQSPPFTFEQRGGFVNDASHLNKTAVYGVVHITSEDDIRNALQFARDHNLKVTCAGQQHSMGGQTFTHGGLVLDLHDFNRIRLDKEHKTVNLQSGVRWWQLQQLLDKQDLSVKSMQSINIFSVGGTLSINAHGIDPMPGPIAPTVRSLRVMLSDGSIVTASPTENADLFRHVLGGYGLFGVILDVDLDVVANEMYSRQTLYMDFKDFPKYYRASVENNADMGLVFGRLSVAPQSFLRETAVHTYTRTPFEGALPPMKPTTHNTLDRFIINFSKTGGLGRWTRWTLEKYAEPHMHDCLTRNQAMNQKEVCLVSRNEEMYDDMAYLKNRLPDTDILQEYFIPYDRMPEFVDALRDVVQRDKANLLNVTIRTVHKDTITALPYAKEDVFGFVLYFNVRFNDRDNEILQKTTSDLIDAAHTAGGTYYLPYQLFYTKEQLRNCYPEIDDFFAAKRRYDPIGLFSNKFYEKYGR
;
A
#
# COMPACT_ATOMS: atom_id res chain seq x y z
N MET A 1 -21.75 -1.27 19.95
CA MET A 1 -21.04 -0.87 21.16
C MET A 1 -21.97 -0.64 22.35
N LEU A 2 -23.03 0.16 22.21
CA LEU A 2 -24.06 0.27 23.24
C LEU A 2 -24.62 -1.10 23.64
N VAL A 3 -24.77 -2.03 22.67
CA VAL A 3 -25.28 -3.40 22.88
C VAL A 3 -24.26 -4.26 23.66
N LEU A 4 -22.94 -4.08 23.49
CA LEU A 4 -21.93 -4.82 24.27
C LEU A 4 -21.85 -4.28 25.71
N PHE A 5 -21.92 -2.95 25.91
CA PHE A 5 -21.98 -2.34 27.23
C PHE A 5 -23.26 -2.69 27.96
N THR A 6 -24.40 -2.70 27.26
CA THR A 6 -25.67 -3.15 27.85
C THR A 6 -25.68 -4.64 28.13
N SER A 7 -25.00 -5.47 27.33
CA SER A 7 -24.85 -6.90 27.59
C SER A 7 -23.93 -7.19 28.77
N LEU A 8 -22.76 -6.50 28.89
CA LEU A 8 -21.87 -6.62 30.04
C LEU A 8 -22.53 -6.09 31.33
N ALA A 9 -23.26 -4.97 31.24
CA ALA A 9 -24.04 -4.47 32.36
C ALA A 9 -25.22 -5.41 32.72
N ARG A 10 -25.83 -6.08 31.71
CA ARG A 10 -26.84 -7.12 31.95
C ARG A 10 -26.24 -8.38 32.59
N VAL A 11 -25.07 -8.84 32.11
CA VAL A 11 -24.36 -9.98 32.71
C VAL A 11 -23.94 -9.67 34.14
N ALA A 12 -23.40 -8.47 34.41
CA ALA A 12 -23.08 -8.03 35.76
C ALA A 12 -24.34 -7.90 36.66
N ARG A 13 -25.46 -7.41 36.09
CA ARG A 13 -26.75 -7.35 36.78
C ARG A 13 -27.33 -8.74 37.00
N LEU A 14 -27.28 -9.63 36.01
CA LEU A 14 -27.72 -11.02 36.14
C LEU A 14 -26.90 -11.78 37.18
N PHE A 15 -25.59 -11.54 37.24
CA PHE A 15 -24.72 -12.10 38.28
C PHE A 15 -25.02 -11.56 39.66
N LEU A 16 -25.33 -10.26 39.79
CA LEU A 16 -25.76 -9.63 41.06
C LEU A 16 -27.18 -10.05 41.48
N VAL A 17 -28.09 -10.27 40.50
CA VAL A 17 -29.46 -10.72 40.77
C VAL A 17 -29.50 -12.21 41.09
N SER A 18 -28.75 -13.06 40.36
CA SER A 18 -28.67 -14.50 40.63
C SER A 18 -28.06 -14.81 42.02
N VAL A 19 -27.21 -13.90 42.51
CA VAL A 19 -26.64 -13.98 43.87
C VAL A 19 -27.66 -13.53 44.92
N ARG A 20 -28.78 -12.84 44.55
CA ARG A 20 -29.80 -12.36 45.47
C ARG A 20 -30.98 -13.33 45.62
N GLU A 21 -31.26 -14.19 44.64
CA GLU A 21 -32.46 -15.03 44.59
C GLU A 21 -32.23 -16.52 44.89
N VAL A 22 -31.03 -16.95 45.28
CA VAL A 22 -30.86 -18.32 45.78
C VAL A 22 -31.45 -18.42 47.16
N LYS A 23 -32.69 -18.89 47.25
CA LYS A 23 -33.29 -19.36 48.51
C LYS A 23 -32.50 -20.56 49.00
N PHE A 24 -31.63 -20.34 49.96
CA PHE A 24 -30.87 -21.43 50.62
C PHE A 24 -31.76 -22.10 51.65
N GLU A 25 -31.90 -23.41 51.55
CA GLU A 25 -32.23 -24.24 52.73
C GLU A 25 -31.22 -23.97 53.88
N PRO A 26 -31.58 -24.24 55.15
CA PRO A 26 -30.78 -23.85 56.29
C PRO A 26 -29.41 -24.54 56.31
N VAL A 27 -28.40 -23.88 55.74
CA VAL A 27 -27.00 -24.30 55.75
C VAL A 27 -26.43 -24.16 57.16
N ARG A 28 -25.73 -25.21 57.68
CA ARG A 28 -25.08 -25.26 58.99
C ARG A 28 -24.20 -24.03 59.23
N SER A 29 -24.20 -23.51 60.43
CA SER A 29 -23.60 -22.22 60.84
C SER A 29 -22.12 -22.06 60.41
N GLN A 30 -21.35 -23.14 60.38
CA GLN A 30 -19.93 -23.13 59.94
C GLN A 30 -19.74 -22.90 58.42
N GLU A 31 -20.64 -23.36 57.58
CA GLU A 31 -20.55 -23.13 56.13
C GLU A 31 -20.90 -21.69 55.75
N ARG A 32 -21.81 -21.04 56.46
CA ARG A 32 -22.10 -19.62 56.31
C ARG A 32 -20.91 -18.73 56.62
N VAL A 33 -20.10 -19.09 57.61
CA VAL A 33 -18.88 -18.36 57.98
C VAL A 33 -17.79 -18.57 56.90
N ARG A 34 -17.62 -19.78 56.38
CA ARG A 34 -16.70 -20.11 55.26
C ARG A 34 -17.08 -19.35 53.98
N LEU A 35 -18.36 -19.36 53.58
CA LEU A 35 -18.85 -18.65 52.42
C LEU A 35 -18.70 -17.13 52.57
N LYS A 36 -18.92 -16.56 53.75
CA LYS A 36 -18.66 -15.12 54.03
C LYS A 36 -17.19 -14.76 53.93
N ARG A 37 -16.27 -15.63 54.43
CA ARG A 37 -14.82 -15.44 54.28
C ARG A 37 -14.37 -15.56 52.85
N LEU A 38 -14.85 -16.55 52.11
CA LEU A 38 -14.55 -16.76 50.70
C LEU A 38 -15.04 -15.57 49.85
N ARG A 39 -16.25 -15.06 50.08
CA ARG A 39 -16.77 -13.84 49.44
C ARG A 39 -15.92 -12.61 49.72
N ARG A 40 -15.46 -12.42 50.97
CA ARG A 40 -14.60 -11.29 51.36
C ARG A 40 -13.24 -11.35 50.68
N LEU A 41 -12.72 -12.54 50.34
CA LEU A 41 -11.45 -12.73 49.63
C LEU A 41 -11.61 -12.67 48.10
N LEU A 42 -12.69 -13.21 47.58
CA LEU A 42 -12.94 -13.24 46.11
C LEU A 42 -13.44 -11.91 45.56
N LEU A 43 -14.26 -11.17 46.31
CA LEU A 43 -14.81 -9.90 45.85
C LEU A 43 -13.77 -8.88 45.42
N PRO A 44 -12.71 -8.59 46.21
CA PRO A 44 -11.65 -7.68 45.78
C PRO A 44 -10.89 -8.20 44.55
N VAL A 45 -10.64 -9.50 44.43
CA VAL A 45 -9.98 -10.09 43.27
C VAL A 45 -10.85 -9.91 42.00
N VAL A 46 -12.15 -10.17 42.11
CA VAL A 46 -13.09 -9.96 41.00
C VAL A 46 -13.17 -8.48 40.60
N LEU A 47 -13.16 -7.57 41.60
CA LEU A 47 -13.16 -6.12 41.34
C LEU A 47 -11.86 -5.66 40.67
N VAL A 48 -10.71 -6.17 41.09
CA VAL A 48 -9.43 -5.87 40.43
C VAL A 48 -9.39 -6.38 39.02
N VAL A 49 -9.80 -7.64 38.77
CA VAL A 49 -9.87 -8.21 37.43
C VAL A 49 -10.84 -7.43 36.56
N ALA A 50 -12.02 -7.09 37.06
CA ALA A 50 -13.00 -6.27 36.32
C ALA A 50 -12.44 -4.87 36.01
N SER A 51 -11.75 -4.23 36.95
CA SER A 51 -11.11 -2.94 36.73
C SER A 51 -10.01 -3.00 35.68
N VAL A 52 -9.16 -4.04 35.71
CA VAL A 52 -8.11 -4.26 34.70
C VAL A 52 -8.72 -4.49 33.31
N LEU A 53 -9.81 -5.26 33.22
CA LEU A 53 -10.53 -5.49 31.97
C LEU A 53 -11.18 -4.19 31.43
N VAL A 54 -11.78 -3.37 32.31
CA VAL A 54 -12.38 -2.08 31.90
C VAL A 54 -11.29 -1.11 31.43
N VAL A 55 -10.17 -0.99 32.14
CA VAL A 55 -9.05 -0.12 31.73
C VAL A 55 -8.44 -0.61 30.43
N GLY A 56 -8.25 -1.94 30.30
CA GLY A 56 -7.76 -2.54 29.05
C GLY A 56 -8.69 -2.27 27.86
N ALA A 57 -10.00 -2.50 28.03
CA ALA A 57 -11.01 -2.23 27.01
C ALA A 57 -11.04 -0.73 26.61
N ARG A 58 -10.92 0.17 27.61
CA ARG A 58 -10.86 1.61 27.36
C ARG A 58 -9.63 1.99 26.52
N LYS A 59 -8.44 1.49 26.88
CA LYS A 59 -7.22 1.75 26.11
C LYS A 59 -7.30 1.22 24.68
N VAL A 60 -7.84 0.01 24.49
CA VAL A 60 -8.06 -0.56 23.14
C VAL A 60 -9.03 0.31 22.34
N PHE A 61 -10.07 0.83 22.99
CA PHE A 61 -11.03 1.73 22.35
C PHE A 61 -10.39 3.06 21.96
N GLU A 62 -9.64 3.70 22.87
CA GLU A 62 -8.93 4.95 22.59
C GLU A 62 -7.94 4.79 21.43
N TYR A 63 -7.22 3.66 21.40
CA TYR A 63 -6.33 3.33 20.30
C TYR A 63 -7.09 3.14 18.97
N ALA A 64 -8.15 2.35 18.96
CA ALA A 64 -8.92 2.05 17.76
C ALA A 64 -9.67 3.28 17.20
N ALA A 65 -10.04 4.22 18.08
CA ALA A 65 -10.71 5.47 17.72
C ALA A 65 -9.72 6.64 17.45
N ALA A 66 -8.41 6.36 17.31
CA ALA A 66 -7.44 7.40 17.03
C ALA A 66 -7.80 8.19 15.76
N PRO A 67 -7.70 9.53 15.78
CA PRO A 67 -8.03 10.36 14.62
C PRO A 67 -7.00 10.19 13.50
N ASP A 68 -7.39 10.55 12.28
CA ASP A 68 -6.47 10.67 11.17
C ASP A 68 -5.46 11.81 11.38
N LYS A 69 -4.34 11.74 10.70
CA LYS A 69 -3.51 12.90 10.46
C LYS A 69 -4.26 13.86 9.54
N ASP A 70 -4.34 15.13 9.94
CA ASP A 70 -5.30 16.07 9.35
C ASP A 70 -4.93 16.54 7.94
N LYS A 71 -3.75 16.20 7.42
CA LYS A 71 -3.27 16.70 6.13
C LYS A 71 -2.53 15.64 5.34
N GLU A 72 -2.86 15.53 4.06
CA GLU A 72 -2.13 14.75 3.07
C GLU A 72 -0.64 15.16 2.98
N SER A 73 -0.34 16.46 3.18
CA SER A 73 1.01 17.00 3.27
C SER A 73 1.86 16.39 4.40
N ASP A 74 1.25 15.83 5.44
CA ASP A 74 1.98 15.16 6.52
C ASP A 74 2.69 13.87 6.06
N PHE A 75 2.31 13.34 4.89
CA PHE A 75 2.97 12.21 4.25
C PHE A 75 4.07 12.63 3.29
N VAL A 76 3.92 13.80 2.66
CA VAL A 76 4.85 14.24 1.61
C VAL A 76 6.19 14.63 2.20
N PHE A 77 6.18 15.44 3.25
CA PHE A 77 7.39 15.88 3.95
C PHE A 77 7.09 16.05 5.45
N PRO A 78 7.02 14.95 6.23
CA PRO A 78 6.87 15.09 7.67
C PRO A 78 8.11 15.77 8.25
N SER A 79 8.15 17.08 8.21
CA SER A 79 9.14 17.87 8.90
C SER A 79 8.84 17.81 10.38
N SER A 80 9.77 17.27 11.16
CA SER A 80 9.71 17.44 12.60
C SER A 80 10.21 18.83 12.93
N PRO A 81 9.40 19.70 13.53
CA PRO A 81 9.79 21.09 13.83
C PRO A 81 10.95 21.21 14.80
N ASP A 82 11.24 20.18 15.59
CA ASP A 82 12.17 20.19 16.72
C ASP A 82 13.56 19.65 16.39
N GLN A 83 13.96 19.61 15.11
CA GLN A 83 15.19 18.91 14.75
C GLN A 83 16.28 19.83 14.26
N GLU A 84 17.48 19.56 14.79
CA GLU A 84 18.73 20.15 14.33
C GLU A 84 18.80 20.10 12.80
N LYS A 85 18.80 21.28 12.18
CA LYS A 85 19.01 21.39 10.75
C LYS A 85 20.41 20.89 10.46
N PRO A 86 20.59 19.89 9.58
CA PRO A 86 21.93 19.48 9.21
C PRO A 86 22.63 20.71 8.60
N THR A 87 23.77 21.06 9.16
CA THR A 87 24.59 22.16 8.66
C THR A 87 25.37 21.66 7.46
N ILE A 88 24.74 21.64 6.28
CA ILE A 88 25.45 21.42 5.03
C ILE A 88 25.93 22.79 4.57
N LEU A 89 27.21 23.05 4.82
CA LEU A 89 27.86 24.31 4.44
C LEU A 89 28.24 24.24 2.96
N ILE A 90 27.36 24.72 2.10
CA ILE A 90 27.66 25.01 0.71
C ILE A 90 27.49 26.52 0.52
N ALA A 91 28.45 27.15 -0.17
CA ALA A 91 28.32 28.53 -0.58
C ALA A 91 27.19 28.63 -1.64
N GLU A 92 26.03 29.05 -1.21
CA GLU A 92 24.88 29.23 -2.10
C GLU A 92 24.92 30.61 -2.75
N PRO A 93 24.44 30.75 -4.00
CA PRO A 93 24.11 32.05 -4.55
C PRO A 93 23.03 32.69 -3.68
N GLN A 94 23.04 34.03 -3.60
CA GLN A 94 22.07 34.79 -2.76
C GLN A 94 20.62 34.53 -3.15
N SER A 95 20.37 34.14 -4.42
CA SER A 95 19.05 33.76 -4.94
C SER A 95 19.21 32.61 -5.94
N PRO A 96 19.00 31.37 -5.53
CA PRO A 96 18.97 30.25 -6.46
C PRO A 96 17.84 30.45 -7.48
N PRO A 97 18.01 29.94 -8.73
CA PRO A 97 17.03 30.15 -9.81
C PRO A 97 15.80 29.24 -9.70
N PHE A 98 15.45 28.77 -8.51
CA PHE A 98 14.29 27.96 -8.18
C PHE A 98 13.85 28.22 -6.73
N THR A 99 12.65 27.76 -6.38
CA THR A 99 12.08 27.94 -5.05
C THR A 99 12.33 26.71 -4.17
N PHE A 100 12.88 26.90 -2.99
CA PHE A 100 12.92 25.87 -1.97
C PHE A 100 11.58 25.82 -1.21
N GLU A 101 11.01 24.65 -1.15
CA GLU A 101 9.94 24.36 -0.20
C GLU A 101 10.51 24.18 1.22
N GLN A 102 11.67 23.51 1.31
CA GLN A 102 12.38 23.31 2.57
C GLN A 102 13.90 23.43 2.33
N ARG A 103 14.58 24.20 3.19
CA ARG A 103 16.05 24.26 3.22
C ARG A 103 16.58 23.45 4.39
N GLY A 104 17.46 22.49 4.11
CA GLY A 104 18.00 21.57 5.13
C GLY A 104 16.92 20.73 5.78
N GLY A 105 17.18 20.23 7.01
CA GLY A 105 16.23 19.45 7.78
C GLY A 105 16.17 17.98 7.34
N PHE A 106 15.02 17.38 7.55
CA PHE A 106 14.82 15.95 7.31
C PHE A 106 13.56 15.70 6.49
N VAL A 107 13.59 14.64 5.71
CA VAL A 107 12.44 14.08 4.98
C VAL A 107 12.23 12.63 5.43
N ASN A 108 11.04 12.09 5.20
CA ASN A 108 10.73 10.69 5.48
C ASN A 108 9.74 10.18 4.45
N ASP A 109 9.61 8.87 4.31
CA ASP A 109 8.59 8.22 3.48
C ASP A 109 7.39 7.76 4.32
N ALA A 110 6.39 7.18 3.65
CA ALA A 110 5.15 6.72 4.28
C ALA A 110 5.36 5.66 5.38
N SER A 111 6.50 4.98 5.39
CA SER A 111 6.85 4.03 6.47
C SER A 111 7.25 4.71 7.77
N HIS A 112 7.64 5.97 7.74
CA HIS A 112 8.26 6.70 8.85
C HIS A 112 9.57 6.08 9.40
N LEU A 113 10.17 5.11 8.69
CA LEU A 113 11.40 4.41 9.11
C LEU A 113 12.66 4.90 8.39
N ASN A 114 12.53 5.78 7.37
CA ASN A 114 13.63 6.19 6.51
C ASN A 114 14.00 7.67 6.65
N LYS A 115 13.82 8.24 7.84
CA LYS A 115 14.17 9.63 8.11
C LYS A 115 15.59 9.96 7.63
N THR A 116 15.71 10.95 6.73
CA THR A 116 16.93 11.26 6.00
C THR A 116 17.19 12.75 6.01
N ALA A 117 18.39 13.16 6.42
CA ALA A 117 18.83 14.55 6.32
C ALA A 117 19.07 14.91 4.84
N VAL A 118 18.55 16.04 4.40
CA VAL A 118 18.66 16.51 3.03
C VAL A 118 19.25 17.92 2.96
N TYR A 119 19.84 18.27 1.82
CA TYR A 119 20.24 19.65 1.54
C TYR A 119 19.02 20.57 1.45
N GLY A 120 17.97 20.10 0.79
CA GLY A 120 16.71 20.80 0.68
C GLY A 120 15.72 20.08 -0.22
N VAL A 121 14.49 20.60 -0.23
CA VAL A 121 13.40 20.20 -1.10
C VAL A 121 13.08 21.36 -2.02
N VAL A 122 13.11 21.12 -3.33
CA VAL A 122 12.83 22.12 -4.37
C VAL A 122 11.41 21.95 -4.85
N HIS A 123 10.64 23.01 -4.82
CA HIS A 123 9.29 23.06 -5.39
C HIS A 123 9.36 23.15 -6.91
N ILE A 124 8.82 22.16 -7.61
CA ILE A 124 8.87 22.06 -9.07
C ILE A 124 7.50 22.33 -9.67
N THR A 125 7.43 23.33 -10.55
CA THR A 125 6.23 23.70 -11.31
C THR A 125 6.46 23.69 -12.83
N SER A 126 7.73 23.71 -13.25
CA SER A 126 8.12 23.81 -14.67
C SER A 126 9.35 22.94 -14.99
N GLU A 127 9.57 22.70 -16.29
CA GLU A 127 10.79 22.05 -16.79
C GLU A 127 12.05 22.88 -16.50
N ASP A 128 11.91 24.21 -16.45
CA ASP A 128 13.02 25.10 -16.13
C ASP A 128 13.43 25.02 -14.66
N ASP A 129 12.47 24.83 -13.74
CA ASP A 129 12.79 24.57 -12.33
C ASP A 129 13.64 23.29 -12.19
N ILE A 130 13.25 22.22 -12.92
CA ILE A 130 14.01 20.96 -12.94
C ILE A 130 15.42 21.21 -13.49
N ARG A 131 15.55 21.84 -14.66
CA ARG A 131 16.83 22.11 -15.30
C ARG A 131 17.76 22.93 -14.40
N ASN A 132 17.22 23.98 -13.79
CA ASN A 132 17.94 24.85 -12.86
C ASN A 132 18.38 24.10 -11.60
N ALA A 133 17.52 23.24 -11.03
CA ALA A 133 17.87 22.43 -9.88
C ALA A 133 18.95 21.39 -10.20
N LEU A 134 18.88 20.74 -11.39
CA LEU A 134 19.93 19.82 -11.84
C LEU A 134 21.27 20.54 -12.06
N GLN A 135 21.24 21.75 -12.66
CA GLN A 135 22.46 22.54 -12.84
C GLN A 135 23.05 22.94 -11.49
N PHE A 136 22.24 23.45 -10.58
CA PHE A 136 22.67 23.79 -9.22
C PHE A 136 23.30 22.58 -8.51
N ALA A 137 22.67 21.42 -8.61
CA ALA A 137 23.20 20.21 -8.00
C ALA A 137 24.56 19.79 -8.58
N ARG A 138 24.76 19.92 -9.90
CA ARG A 138 26.06 19.68 -10.54
C ARG A 138 27.13 20.64 -10.04
N ASP A 139 26.82 21.94 -10.02
CA ASP A 139 27.77 22.99 -9.61
C ASP A 139 28.20 22.86 -8.15
N HIS A 140 27.34 22.28 -7.31
CA HIS A 140 27.58 22.09 -5.87
C HIS A 140 27.89 20.65 -5.47
N ASN A 141 28.07 19.75 -6.44
CA ASN A 141 28.35 18.31 -6.22
C ASN A 141 27.31 17.62 -5.31
N LEU A 142 26.03 18.02 -5.45
CA LEU A 142 24.92 17.40 -4.75
C LEU A 142 24.38 16.21 -5.54
N LYS A 143 23.78 15.24 -4.83
CA LYS A 143 22.96 14.21 -5.44
C LYS A 143 21.52 14.69 -5.54
N VAL A 144 20.79 14.18 -6.52
CA VAL A 144 19.39 14.54 -6.80
C VAL A 144 18.49 13.31 -6.68
N THR A 145 17.34 13.50 -6.08
CA THR A 145 16.24 12.52 -6.03
C THR A 145 14.94 13.18 -6.48
N CYS A 146 14.03 12.36 -7.03
CA CYS A 146 12.67 12.80 -7.36
C CYS A 146 11.70 12.27 -6.31
N ALA A 147 10.79 13.11 -5.86
CA ALA A 147 9.73 12.75 -4.94
C ALA A 147 8.35 13.08 -5.54
N GLY A 148 7.44 12.11 -5.47
CA GLY A 148 6.00 12.32 -5.60
C GLY A 148 5.37 12.18 -4.22
N GLN A 149 4.47 11.21 -4.03
CA GLN A 149 3.78 10.99 -2.76
C GLN A 149 4.57 10.16 -1.73
N GLN A 150 5.83 9.79 -2.02
CA GLN A 150 6.78 9.12 -1.12
C GLN A 150 6.26 7.82 -0.48
N HIS A 151 5.47 7.07 -1.25
CA HIS A 151 4.95 5.78 -0.81
C HIS A 151 5.90 4.60 -1.05
N SER A 152 7.08 4.82 -1.64
CA SER A 152 8.17 3.86 -1.61
C SER A 152 8.77 3.83 -0.21
N MET A 153 8.67 2.69 0.47
CA MET A 153 8.95 2.58 1.91
C MET A 153 10.39 2.19 2.24
N GLY A 154 11.32 2.31 1.32
CA GLY A 154 12.75 2.00 1.52
C GLY A 154 13.67 3.19 1.27
N GLY A 155 13.13 4.42 1.26
CA GLY A 155 13.91 5.63 1.02
C GLY A 155 14.40 5.78 -0.43
N GLN A 156 13.72 5.16 -1.40
CA GLN A 156 14.06 5.27 -2.82
C GLN A 156 13.89 6.71 -3.37
N THR A 157 13.25 7.58 -2.63
CA THR A 157 13.06 9.00 -2.96
C THR A 157 14.05 9.92 -2.25
N PHE A 158 15.03 9.36 -1.51
CA PHE A 158 15.97 10.15 -0.72
C PHE A 158 17.41 9.68 -0.85
N THR A 159 18.33 10.65 -0.72
CA THR A 159 19.76 10.43 -0.50
C THR A 159 20.27 11.39 0.57
N HIS A 160 21.18 10.95 1.41
CA HIS A 160 21.71 11.79 2.48
C HIS A 160 22.41 13.03 1.92
N GLY A 161 22.05 14.21 2.43
CA GLY A 161 22.59 15.50 1.96
C GLY A 161 22.19 15.86 0.53
N GLY A 162 21.25 15.14 -0.09
CA GLY A 162 20.83 15.37 -1.47
C GLY A 162 19.78 16.47 -1.61
N LEU A 163 19.58 16.87 -2.86
CA LEU A 163 18.51 17.77 -3.29
C LEU A 163 17.31 16.94 -3.74
N VAL A 164 16.15 17.16 -3.12
CA VAL A 164 14.90 16.47 -3.44
C VAL A 164 14.06 17.37 -4.36
N LEU A 165 13.70 16.87 -5.52
CA LEU A 165 12.77 17.54 -6.44
C LEU A 165 11.35 17.10 -6.09
N ASP A 166 10.56 18.00 -5.53
CA ASP A 166 9.14 17.77 -5.29
C ASP A 166 8.33 18.10 -6.53
N LEU A 167 7.77 17.06 -7.15
CA LEU A 167 7.05 17.14 -8.42
C LEU A 167 5.53 17.27 -8.26
N HIS A 168 4.98 17.41 -7.05
CA HIS A 168 3.54 17.29 -6.84
C HIS A 168 2.72 18.37 -7.59
N ASP A 169 3.28 19.57 -7.83
CA ASP A 169 2.63 20.64 -8.60
C ASP A 169 3.04 20.65 -10.09
N PHE A 170 3.89 19.72 -10.49
CA PHE A 170 4.16 19.44 -11.91
C PHE A 170 3.14 18.43 -12.43
N ASN A 171 1.87 18.88 -12.61
CA ASN A 171 0.69 18.01 -12.65
C ASN A 171 -0.32 18.29 -13.77
N ARG A 172 0.13 18.75 -14.93
CA ARG A 172 -0.74 19.01 -16.08
C ARG A 172 -1.26 17.71 -16.71
N ILE A 173 -2.54 17.71 -17.11
CA ILE A 173 -3.22 16.60 -17.78
C ILE A 173 -3.74 17.09 -19.13
N ARG A 174 -3.51 16.32 -20.19
CA ARG A 174 -4.06 16.56 -21.53
C ARG A 174 -4.64 15.26 -22.09
N LEU A 175 -5.97 15.18 -22.18
CA LEU A 175 -6.68 14.04 -22.72
C LEU A 175 -6.85 14.18 -24.24
N ASP A 176 -6.50 13.14 -24.99
CA ASP A 176 -6.90 12.91 -26.38
C ASP A 176 -7.96 11.81 -26.41
N LYS A 177 -9.21 12.24 -26.45
CA LYS A 177 -10.37 11.32 -26.41
C LYS A 177 -10.50 10.49 -27.68
N GLU A 178 -10.12 11.06 -28.82
CA GLU A 178 -10.22 10.40 -30.13
C GLU A 178 -9.28 9.20 -30.22
N HIS A 179 -8.04 9.38 -29.78
CA HIS A 179 -7.02 8.32 -29.79
C HIS A 179 -6.99 7.48 -28.51
N LYS A 180 -7.87 7.76 -27.56
CA LYS A 180 -7.92 7.12 -26.23
C LYS A 180 -6.55 7.11 -25.55
N THR A 181 -5.92 8.28 -25.50
CA THR A 181 -4.65 8.52 -24.83
C THR A 181 -4.72 9.74 -23.93
N VAL A 182 -3.84 9.77 -22.93
CA VAL A 182 -3.70 10.92 -22.07
C VAL A 182 -2.22 11.22 -21.86
N ASN A 183 -1.83 12.49 -22.06
CA ASN A 183 -0.52 12.98 -21.68
C ASN A 183 -0.58 13.54 -20.25
N LEU A 184 0.33 13.08 -19.40
CA LEU A 184 0.37 13.38 -17.96
C LEU A 184 1.75 13.82 -17.54
N GLN A 185 1.88 14.99 -16.90
CA GLN A 185 3.10 15.32 -16.15
C GLN A 185 3.25 14.38 -14.94
N SER A 186 4.50 14.13 -14.54
CA SER A 186 4.84 13.10 -13.55
C SER A 186 4.27 13.31 -12.15
N GLY A 187 3.94 14.55 -11.77
CA GLY A 187 3.33 14.90 -10.50
C GLY A 187 1.81 14.66 -10.43
N VAL A 188 1.15 14.38 -11.55
CA VAL A 188 -0.29 14.07 -11.56
C VAL A 188 -0.57 12.91 -10.63
N ARG A 189 -1.59 13.03 -9.78
CA ARG A 189 -2.09 11.94 -8.95
C ARG A 189 -3.16 11.15 -9.67
N TRP A 190 -3.23 9.85 -9.44
CA TRP A 190 -4.18 9.00 -10.13
C TRP A 190 -5.64 9.42 -9.90
N TRP A 191 -6.01 9.89 -8.69
CA TRP A 191 -7.36 10.37 -8.43
C TRP A 191 -7.75 11.58 -9.30
N GLN A 192 -6.79 12.48 -9.62
CA GLN A 192 -7.05 13.63 -10.50
C GLN A 192 -7.36 13.15 -11.93
N LEU A 193 -6.59 12.16 -12.40
CA LEU A 193 -6.84 11.54 -13.69
C LEU A 193 -8.19 10.80 -13.71
N GLN A 194 -8.48 10.00 -12.69
CA GLN A 194 -9.75 9.27 -12.60
C GLN A 194 -10.96 10.20 -12.62
N GLN A 195 -10.92 11.31 -11.89
CA GLN A 195 -12.00 12.32 -11.90
C GLN A 195 -12.19 12.98 -13.28
N LEU A 196 -11.12 13.17 -14.05
CA LEU A 196 -11.20 13.68 -15.42
C LEU A 196 -11.81 12.63 -16.37
N LEU A 197 -11.30 11.40 -16.31
CA LEU A 197 -11.72 10.31 -17.19
C LEU A 197 -13.17 9.89 -16.95
N ASP A 198 -13.61 9.86 -15.70
CA ASP A 198 -14.98 9.49 -15.33
C ASP A 198 -16.04 10.38 -16.02
N LYS A 199 -15.76 11.68 -16.11
CA LYS A 199 -16.63 12.65 -16.84
C LYS A 199 -16.68 12.44 -18.34
N GLN A 200 -15.84 11.55 -18.86
CA GLN A 200 -15.70 11.25 -20.28
C GLN A 200 -16.05 9.80 -20.62
N ASP A 201 -16.64 9.06 -19.67
CA ASP A 201 -16.90 7.62 -19.75
C ASP A 201 -15.64 6.78 -20.07
N LEU A 202 -14.48 7.29 -19.63
CA LEU A 202 -13.18 6.64 -19.75
C LEU A 202 -12.64 6.22 -18.38
N SER A 203 -11.68 5.31 -18.41
CA SER A 203 -10.98 4.78 -17.24
C SER A 203 -9.50 4.58 -17.53
N VAL A 204 -8.70 4.49 -16.48
CA VAL A 204 -7.32 4.05 -16.56
C VAL A 204 -7.27 2.57 -16.95
N LYS A 205 -6.27 2.19 -17.76
CA LYS A 205 -6.09 0.80 -18.21
C LYS A 205 -5.45 -0.07 -17.14
N SER A 206 -4.45 0.45 -16.43
CA SER A 206 -3.82 -0.20 -15.28
C SER A 206 -3.30 0.85 -14.31
N MET A 207 -3.45 0.60 -13.03
CA MET A 207 -2.85 1.38 -11.94
C MET A 207 -2.80 0.53 -10.67
N GLN A 208 -2.00 0.96 -9.70
CA GLN A 208 -2.04 0.40 -8.34
C GLN A 208 -3.38 0.72 -7.66
N SER A 209 -3.73 -0.02 -6.60
CA SER A 209 -5.03 0.17 -5.91
C SER A 209 -5.18 1.54 -5.25
N ILE A 210 -4.09 2.19 -4.84
CA ILE A 210 -4.15 3.45 -4.09
C ILE A 210 -3.99 4.62 -5.05
N ASN A 211 -5.00 5.47 -5.14
CA ASN A 211 -5.07 6.52 -6.15
C ASN A 211 -4.43 7.85 -5.77
N ILE A 212 -3.93 8.00 -4.54
CA ILE A 212 -3.19 9.21 -4.13
C ILE A 212 -1.75 9.25 -4.66
N PHE A 213 -1.22 8.16 -5.20
CA PHE A 213 0.13 8.11 -5.75
C PHE A 213 0.26 8.99 -7.00
N SER A 214 1.49 9.48 -7.23
CA SER A 214 1.82 10.20 -8.47
C SER A 214 2.11 9.24 -9.61
N VAL A 215 1.77 9.67 -10.82
CA VAL A 215 2.04 8.91 -12.06
C VAL A 215 3.54 8.63 -12.21
N GLY A 216 4.40 9.64 -12.05
CA GLY A 216 5.86 9.46 -12.15
C GLY A 216 6.42 8.44 -11.14
N GLY A 217 5.92 8.47 -9.89
CA GLY A 217 6.27 7.47 -8.88
C GLY A 217 5.85 6.06 -9.28
N THR A 218 4.62 5.91 -9.77
CA THR A 218 4.06 4.63 -10.24
C THR A 218 4.89 4.05 -11.41
N LEU A 219 5.27 4.88 -12.38
CA LEU A 219 6.11 4.47 -13.51
C LEU A 219 7.52 4.07 -13.05
N SER A 220 8.09 4.83 -12.11
CA SER A 220 9.43 4.58 -11.58
C SER A 220 9.55 3.25 -10.85
N ILE A 221 8.46 2.66 -10.37
CA ILE A 221 8.45 1.34 -9.74
C ILE A 221 7.78 0.28 -10.61
N ASN A 222 7.28 0.63 -11.81
CA ASN A 222 6.50 -0.25 -12.68
C ASN A 222 5.36 -0.93 -11.90
N ALA A 223 4.49 -0.13 -11.26
CA ALA A 223 3.43 -0.64 -10.39
C ALA A 223 2.43 -1.54 -11.12
N HIS A 224 1.68 -2.32 -10.35
CA HIS A 224 0.59 -3.17 -10.83
C HIS A 224 -0.66 -3.01 -9.97
N GLY A 225 -1.80 -3.47 -10.48
CA GLY A 225 -3.09 -3.34 -9.83
C GLY A 225 -3.85 -4.65 -9.67
N ILE A 226 -5.16 -4.57 -9.83
CA ILE A 226 -6.11 -5.69 -9.75
C ILE A 226 -6.68 -6.08 -11.12
N ASP A 227 -6.20 -5.42 -12.19
CA ASP A 227 -6.57 -5.74 -13.56
C ASP A 227 -5.78 -6.97 -14.03
N PRO A 228 -6.44 -8.08 -14.38
CA PRO A 228 -5.75 -9.31 -14.73
C PRO A 228 -5.08 -9.29 -16.11
N MET A 229 -5.45 -8.36 -17.00
CA MET A 229 -5.01 -8.41 -18.41
C MET A 229 -3.75 -7.62 -18.73
N PRO A 230 -3.57 -6.34 -18.31
CA PRO A 230 -2.36 -5.59 -18.67
C PRO A 230 -1.15 -5.91 -17.78
N GLY A 231 -1.32 -6.56 -16.62
CA GLY A 231 -0.24 -6.81 -15.68
C GLY A 231 0.33 -5.53 -15.07
N PRO A 232 1.68 -5.30 -15.14
CA PRO A 232 2.30 -4.05 -14.71
C PRO A 232 1.84 -2.87 -15.57
N ILE A 233 2.16 -1.64 -15.13
CA ILE A 233 1.76 -0.43 -15.87
C ILE A 233 2.54 -0.24 -17.18
N ALA A 234 3.77 -0.76 -17.30
CA ALA A 234 4.64 -0.54 -18.44
C ALA A 234 3.98 -0.80 -19.81
N PRO A 235 3.15 -1.86 -20.03
CA PRO A 235 2.44 -2.09 -21.27
C PRO A 235 1.40 -1.02 -21.66
N THR A 236 1.04 -0.13 -20.73
CA THR A 236 0.09 0.97 -21.00
C THR A 236 0.77 2.25 -21.44
N VAL A 237 2.10 2.31 -21.38
CA VAL A 237 2.92 3.47 -21.70
C VAL A 237 3.26 3.46 -23.19
N ARG A 238 2.85 4.50 -23.92
CA ARG A 238 3.21 4.70 -25.33
C ARG A 238 4.57 5.35 -25.50
N SER A 239 4.81 6.43 -24.76
CA SER A 239 6.06 7.18 -24.75
C SER A 239 6.19 7.97 -23.45
N LEU A 240 7.41 8.42 -23.16
CA LEU A 240 7.70 9.34 -22.06
C LEU A 240 8.83 10.29 -22.44
N ARG A 241 8.83 11.49 -21.85
CA ARG A 241 9.94 12.42 -21.94
C ARG A 241 10.72 12.42 -20.64
N VAL A 242 12.04 12.34 -20.74
CA VAL A 242 12.96 12.24 -19.61
C VAL A 242 13.99 13.34 -19.70
N MET A 243 14.24 14.08 -18.61
CA MET A 243 15.36 14.98 -18.49
C MET A 243 16.54 14.23 -17.87
N LEU A 244 17.64 14.12 -18.62
CA LEU A 244 18.85 13.44 -18.21
C LEU A 244 19.70 14.31 -17.25
N SER A 245 20.79 13.72 -16.73
CA SER A 245 21.66 14.39 -15.75
C SER A 245 22.39 15.60 -16.28
N ASP A 246 22.53 15.76 -17.59
CA ASP A 246 23.09 16.95 -18.25
C ASP A 246 22.05 18.05 -18.54
N GLY A 247 20.76 17.80 -18.28
CA GLY A 247 19.65 18.70 -18.56
C GLY A 247 19.04 18.55 -19.97
N SER A 248 19.55 17.63 -20.79
CA SER A 248 18.95 17.29 -22.08
C SER A 248 17.64 16.53 -21.90
N ILE A 249 16.69 16.73 -22.82
CA ILE A 249 15.40 16.04 -22.82
C ILE A 249 15.38 15.02 -23.94
N VAL A 250 15.05 13.78 -23.59
CA VAL A 250 14.97 12.65 -24.51
C VAL A 250 13.56 12.07 -24.48
N THR A 251 12.98 11.86 -25.66
CA THR A 251 11.76 11.05 -25.82
C THR A 251 12.16 9.58 -25.87
N ALA A 252 11.48 8.75 -25.11
CA ALA A 252 11.70 7.31 -25.06
C ALA A 252 10.38 6.55 -25.22
N SER A 253 10.40 5.50 -26.02
CA SER A 253 9.26 4.63 -26.33
C SER A 253 9.76 3.20 -26.64
N PRO A 254 8.89 2.23 -26.86
CA PRO A 254 9.31 0.90 -27.30
C PRO A 254 10.12 0.89 -28.60
N THR A 255 9.99 1.94 -29.44
CA THR A 255 10.66 2.03 -30.76
C THR A 255 11.67 3.17 -30.89
N GLU A 256 11.66 4.13 -29.96
CA GLU A 256 12.59 5.26 -29.93
C GLU A 256 13.30 5.30 -28.57
N ASN A 257 14.64 5.32 -28.56
CA ASN A 257 15.42 5.23 -27.33
C ASN A 257 14.95 4.08 -26.41
N ALA A 258 14.66 2.92 -27.02
CA ALA A 258 14.04 1.78 -26.36
C ALA A 258 14.84 1.26 -25.15
N ASP A 259 16.19 1.37 -25.20
CA ASP A 259 17.02 0.99 -24.05
C ASP A 259 16.80 1.94 -22.85
N LEU A 260 16.68 3.25 -23.08
CA LEU A 260 16.33 4.20 -22.03
C LEU A 260 14.92 3.96 -21.51
N PHE A 261 13.96 3.72 -22.40
CA PHE A 261 12.56 3.44 -22.05
C PHE A 261 12.44 2.31 -21.04
N ARG A 262 13.08 1.18 -21.32
CA ARG A 262 13.04 0.01 -20.45
C ARG A 262 13.75 0.18 -19.10
N HIS A 263 14.70 1.11 -19.02
CA HIS A 263 15.44 1.41 -17.78
C HIS A 263 14.77 2.49 -16.93
N VAL A 264 14.00 3.40 -17.52
CA VAL A 264 13.26 4.44 -16.80
C VAL A 264 12.02 3.85 -16.13
N LEU A 265 11.30 2.97 -16.83
CA LEU A 265 10.19 2.21 -16.26
C LEU A 265 10.73 1.16 -15.27
N GLY A 266 10.31 1.25 -14.02
CA GLY A 266 10.90 0.43 -12.96
C GLY A 266 12.35 0.83 -12.62
N GLY A 267 12.78 2.05 -12.97
CA GLY A 267 14.15 2.55 -12.82
C GLY A 267 14.42 3.27 -11.49
N TYR A 268 13.45 3.34 -10.60
CA TYR A 268 13.57 3.92 -9.25
C TYR A 268 14.11 5.36 -9.25
N GLY A 269 13.84 6.16 -10.31
CA GLY A 269 14.32 7.54 -10.44
C GLY A 269 15.83 7.67 -10.70
N LEU A 270 16.52 6.60 -11.12
CA LEU A 270 17.98 6.59 -11.29
C LEU A 270 18.45 7.00 -12.69
N PHE A 271 17.57 7.04 -13.68
CA PHE A 271 17.93 7.26 -15.09
C PHE A 271 17.54 8.65 -15.62
N GLY A 272 16.97 9.49 -14.80
CA GLY A 272 16.52 10.84 -15.15
C GLY A 272 15.21 11.21 -14.46
N VAL A 273 14.76 12.44 -14.72
CA VAL A 273 13.48 12.96 -14.24
C VAL A 273 12.43 12.71 -15.32
N ILE A 274 11.42 11.90 -15.04
CA ILE A 274 10.26 11.74 -15.93
C ILE A 274 9.51 13.08 -15.95
N LEU A 275 9.41 13.70 -17.11
CA LEU A 275 8.69 14.94 -17.29
C LEU A 275 7.21 14.65 -17.50
N ASP A 276 6.89 13.90 -18.53
CA ASP A 276 5.54 13.48 -18.85
C ASP A 276 5.50 12.12 -19.56
N VAL A 277 4.34 11.57 -19.65
CA VAL A 277 4.05 10.24 -20.22
C VAL A 277 2.77 10.28 -21.03
N ASP A 278 2.76 9.57 -22.13
CA ASP A 278 1.56 9.23 -22.90
C ASP A 278 1.07 7.83 -22.52
N LEU A 279 -0.12 7.76 -21.92
CA LEU A 279 -0.74 6.53 -21.46
C LEU A 279 -1.98 6.17 -22.28
N ASP A 280 -2.21 4.88 -22.47
CA ASP A 280 -3.48 4.34 -22.94
C ASP A 280 -4.57 4.51 -21.88
N VAL A 281 -5.77 4.90 -22.31
CA VAL A 281 -6.99 4.84 -21.50
C VAL A 281 -8.02 3.91 -22.17
N VAL A 282 -8.95 3.39 -21.36
CA VAL A 282 -9.99 2.45 -21.81
C VAL A 282 -11.37 3.03 -21.52
N ALA A 283 -12.42 2.39 -22.05
CA ALA A 283 -13.78 2.72 -21.66
C ALA A 283 -14.01 2.42 -20.18
N ASN A 284 -14.81 3.25 -19.50
CA ASN A 284 -15.35 2.89 -18.21
C ASN A 284 -16.47 1.86 -18.42
N GLU A 285 -16.34 0.71 -17.80
CA GLU A 285 -17.23 -0.44 -17.97
C GLU A 285 -17.96 -0.75 -16.67
N MET A 286 -19.11 -1.42 -16.79
CA MET A 286 -19.82 -1.96 -15.62
C MET A 286 -19.49 -3.42 -15.43
N TYR A 287 -19.31 -3.79 -14.16
CA TYR A 287 -19.00 -5.14 -13.72
C TYR A 287 -20.01 -5.67 -12.72
N SER A 288 -20.30 -6.96 -12.84
CA SER A 288 -20.96 -7.75 -11.79
C SER A 288 -19.91 -8.27 -10.81
N ARG A 289 -20.00 -7.82 -9.58
CA ARG A 289 -19.10 -8.27 -8.50
C ARG A 289 -19.61 -9.57 -7.88
N GLN A 290 -18.70 -10.54 -7.71
CA GLN A 290 -18.94 -11.76 -6.94
C GLN A 290 -17.79 -11.97 -5.95
N THR A 291 -18.13 -12.56 -4.80
CA THR A 291 -17.13 -12.96 -3.79
C THR A 291 -17.33 -14.43 -3.47
N LEU A 292 -16.25 -15.21 -3.62
CA LEU A 292 -16.21 -16.63 -3.31
C LEU A 292 -15.22 -16.88 -2.17
N TYR A 293 -15.53 -17.84 -1.30
CA TYR A 293 -14.63 -18.27 -0.23
C TYR A 293 -14.17 -19.71 -0.50
N MET A 294 -12.85 -19.93 -0.44
CA MET A 294 -12.26 -21.24 -0.70
C MET A 294 -10.99 -21.46 0.12
N ASP A 295 -10.53 -22.71 0.20
CA ASP A 295 -9.18 -23.01 0.70
C ASP A 295 -8.12 -22.36 -0.24
N PHE A 296 -7.05 -21.83 0.34
CA PHE A 296 -6.00 -21.16 -0.46
C PHE A 296 -5.37 -22.09 -1.51
N LYS A 297 -5.35 -23.40 -1.28
CA LYS A 297 -4.81 -24.41 -2.22
C LYS A 297 -5.67 -24.58 -3.47
N ASP A 298 -6.95 -24.24 -3.38
CA ASP A 298 -7.88 -24.34 -4.50
C ASP A 298 -7.83 -23.08 -5.39
N PHE A 299 -7.28 -21.95 -4.89
CA PHE A 299 -7.27 -20.69 -5.61
C PHE A 299 -6.51 -20.76 -6.96
N PRO A 300 -5.31 -21.35 -7.08
CA PRO A 300 -4.64 -21.45 -8.39
C PRO A 300 -5.45 -22.21 -9.43
N LYS A 301 -6.09 -23.31 -9.03
CA LYS A 301 -6.97 -24.10 -9.90
C LYS A 301 -8.20 -23.30 -10.33
N TYR A 302 -8.84 -22.61 -9.39
CA TYR A 302 -9.98 -21.74 -9.68
C TYR A 302 -9.59 -20.63 -10.66
N TYR A 303 -8.45 -19.97 -10.42
CA TYR A 303 -7.94 -18.89 -11.27
C TYR A 303 -7.76 -19.36 -12.71
N ARG A 304 -7.03 -20.47 -12.92
CA ARG A 304 -6.82 -21.04 -14.27
C ARG A 304 -8.12 -21.43 -14.97
N ALA A 305 -9.08 -21.97 -14.23
CA ALA A 305 -10.34 -22.44 -14.83
C ALA A 305 -11.35 -21.33 -15.13
N SER A 306 -11.35 -20.25 -14.34
CA SER A 306 -12.45 -19.28 -14.34
C SER A 306 -12.03 -17.83 -14.65
N VAL A 307 -10.73 -17.51 -14.55
CA VAL A 307 -10.22 -16.14 -14.70
C VAL A 307 -9.24 -16.00 -15.84
N GLU A 308 -8.20 -16.83 -15.91
CA GLU A 308 -7.00 -16.65 -16.75
C GLU A 308 -7.31 -16.42 -18.23
N ASN A 309 -8.30 -17.10 -18.79
CA ASN A 309 -8.68 -16.99 -20.20
C ASN A 309 -10.11 -16.43 -20.38
N ASN A 310 -10.65 -15.80 -19.36
CA ASN A 310 -11.99 -15.23 -19.43
C ASN A 310 -11.93 -13.77 -19.91
N ALA A 311 -12.27 -13.54 -21.18
CA ALA A 311 -12.26 -12.20 -21.79
C ALA A 311 -13.23 -11.20 -21.11
N ASP A 312 -14.25 -11.70 -20.39
CA ASP A 312 -15.20 -10.87 -19.67
C ASP A 312 -14.75 -10.55 -18.25
N MET A 313 -13.63 -11.15 -17.77
CA MET A 313 -13.09 -10.84 -16.46
C MET A 313 -12.41 -9.47 -16.49
N GLY A 314 -13.02 -8.47 -15.86
CA GLY A 314 -12.51 -7.11 -15.82
C GLY A 314 -11.49 -6.87 -14.72
N LEU A 315 -11.80 -7.30 -13.51
CA LEU A 315 -10.93 -7.15 -12.33
C LEU A 315 -10.98 -8.42 -11.48
N VAL A 316 -9.90 -8.72 -10.77
CA VAL A 316 -9.82 -9.83 -9.83
C VAL A 316 -8.78 -9.59 -8.75
N PHE A 317 -9.11 -9.95 -7.53
CA PHE A 317 -8.13 -10.08 -6.46
C PHE A 317 -8.58 -11.09 -5.41
N GLY A 318 -7.62 -11.65 -4.69
CA GLY A 318 -7.86 -12.52 -3.54
C GLY A 318 -7.45 -11.85 -2.23
N ARG A 319 -8.03 -12.28 -1.12
CA ARG A 319 -7.61 -11.90 0.23
C ARG A 319 -7.48 -13.14 1.10
N LEU A 320 -6.31 -13.33 1.72
CA LEU A 320 -6.11 -14.40 2.69
C LEU A 320 -6.54 -13.94 4.08
N SER A 321 -7.25 -14.80 4.78
CA SER A 321 -7.67 -14.56 6.15
C SER A 321 -6.48 -14.40 7.09
N VAL A 322 -6.47 -13.32 7.87
CA VAL A 322 -5.52 -13.13 8.98
C VAL A 322 -6.18 -13.40 10.34
N ALA A 323 -7.42 -13.88 10.36
CA ALA A 323 -8.12 -14.28 11.57
C ALA A 323 -7.50 -15.58 12.16
N PRO A 324 -7.36 -15.70 13.48
CA PRO A 324 -6.64 -16.83 14.10
C PRO A 324 -7.18 -18.22 13.71
N GLN A 325 -8.50 -18.35 13.54
CA GLN A 325 -9.13 -19.64 13.23
C GLN A 325 -8.92 -20.12 11.79
N SER A 326 -8.65 -19.20 10.85
CA SER A 326 -8.46 -19.50 9.42
C SER A 326 -7.18 -18.87 8.86
N PHE A 327 -6.19 -18.63 9.72
CA PHE A 327 -4.98 -17.88 9.40
C PHE A 327 -4.25 -18.43 8.17
N LEU A 328 -4.28 -17.66 7.09
CA LEU A 328 -3.71 -17.95 5.76
C LEU A 328 -4.17 -19.30 5.18
N ARG A 329 -5.40 -19.73 5.49
CA ARG A 329 -6.01 -20.97 4.97
C ARG A 329 -7.26 -20.69 4.15
N GLU A 330 -8.03 -19.68 4.52
CA GLU A 330 -9.23 -19.28 3.80
C GLU A 330 -8.92 -18.08 2.90
N THR A 331 -9.34 -18.14 1.65
CA THR A 331 -9.21 -17.07 0.65
C THR A 331 -10.59 -16.56 0.28
N ALA A 332 -10.80 -15.24 0.38
CA ALA A 332 -11.90 -14.56 -0.27
C ALA A 332 -11.43 -14.13 -1.67
N VAL A 333 -12.13 -14.53 -2.71
CA VAL A 333 -11.83 -14.20 -4.10
C VAL A 333 -12.91 -13.26 -4.62
N HIS A 334 -12.52 -12.07 -5.00
CA HIS A 334 -13.39 -11.05 -5.59
C HIS A 334 -13.19 -11.02 -7.10
N THR A 335 -14.25 -11.25 -7.85
CA THR A 335 -14.25 -11.23 -9.30
C THR A 335 -15.25 -10.21 -9.81
N TYR A 336 -14.90 -9.55 -10.91
CA TYR A 336 -15.67 -8.48 -11.53
C TYR A 336 -15.84 -8.82 -13.02
N THR A 337 -16.98 -9.36 -13.37
CA THR A 337 -17.29 -9.79 -14.72
C THR A 337 -18.00 -8.67 -15.49
N ARG A 338 -17.53 -8.37 -16.70
CA ARG A 338 -18.15 -7.36 -17.57
C ARG A 338 -19.62 -7.65 -17.75
N THR A 339 -20.43 -6.62 -17.55
CA THR A 339 -21.89 -6.70 -17.64
C THR A 339 -22.40 -5.61 -18.57
N PRO A 340 -23.15 -5.93 -19.63
CA PRO A 340 -23.79 -4.93 -20.45
C PRO A 340 -24.64 -3.97 -19.62
N PHE A 341 -24.49 -2.67 -19.88
CA PHE A 341 -25.23 -1.63 -19.18
C PHE A 341 -25.78 -0.62 -20.17
N GLU A 342 -27.08 -0.37 -20.14
CA GLU A 342 -27.75 0.61 -20.99
C GLU A 342 -27.96 1.92 -20.20
N GLY A 343 -27.55 3.04 -20.80
CA GLY A 343 -27.67 4.37 -20.23
C GLY A 343 -26.35 4.98 -19.77
N ALA A 344 -26.44 6.16 -19.14
CA ALA A 344 -25.28 6.85 -18.60
C ALA A 344 -24.72 6.10 -17.39
N LEU A 345 -23.39 5.93 -17.37
CA LEU A 345 -22.71 5.35 -16.21
C LEU A 345 -22.91 6.25 -14.98
N PRO A 346 -23.14 5.67 -13.79
CA PRO A 346 -23.20 6.45 -12.58
C PRO A 346 -21.87 7.15 -12.33
N PRO A 347 -21.86 8.43 -11.93
CA PRO A 347 -20.62 9.14 -11.63
C PRO A 347 -19.91 8.48 -10.45
N MET A 348 -18.58 8.51 -10.49
CA MET A 348 -17.72 8.07 -9.40
C MET A 348 -18.05 8.84 -8.12
N LYS A 349 -18.24 8.13 -7.02
CA LYS A 349 -18.51 8.75 -5.72
C LYS A 349 -17.18 9.19 -5.09
N PRO A 350 -17.13 10.39 -4.45
CA PRO A 350 -16.00 10.74 -3.60
C PRO A 350 -15.83 9.67 -2.51
N THR A 351 -14.62 9.22 -2.27
CA THR A 351 -14.33 8.39 -1.10
C THR A 351 -14.60 9.23 0.15
N THR A 352 -15.60 8.82 0.89
CA THR A 352 -15.82 9.36 2.24
C THR A 352 -14.99 8.54 3.19
N HIS A 353 -14.01 9.15 3.85
CA HIS A 353 -13.25 8.52 4.91
C HIS A 353 -14.20 7.96 5.96
N ASN A 354 -14.36 6.65 5.96
CA ASN A 354 -15.27 6.01 6.89
C ASN A 354 -14.55 5.80 8.23
N THR A 355 -14.95 6.57 9.24
CA THR A 355 -14.46 6.41 10.62
C THR A 355 -14.63 4.98 11.14
N LEU A 356 -15.58 4.23 10.61
CA LEU A 356 -15.81 2.84 10.98
C LEU A 356 -14.71 1.93 10.42
N ASP A 357 -14.33 2.09 9.17
CA ASP A 357 -13.29 1.27 8.53
C ASP A 357 -11.95 1.49 9.23
N ARG A 358 -11.60 2.74 9.51
CA ARG A 358 -10.42 3.08 10.29
C ARG A 358 -10.45 2.43 11.68
N PHE A 359 -11.59 2.51 12.36
CA PHE A 359 -11.76 1.87 13.67
C PHE A 359 -11.54 0.34 13.58
N ILE A 360 -12.12 -0.31 12.57
CA ILE A 360 -12.00 -1.76 12.37
C ILE A 360 -10.53 -2.14 12.11
N ILE A 361 -9.83 -1.38 11.27
CA ILE A 361 -8.42 -1.63 10.95
C ILE A 361 -7.55 -1.42 12.19
N ASN A 362 -7.69 -0.31 12.91
CA ASN A 362 -6.95 -0.05 14.13
C ASN A 362 -7.24 -1.11 15.21
N PHE A 363 -8.50 -1.54 15.34
CA PHE A 363 -8.85 -2.64 16.23
C PHE A 363 -8.18 -3.95 15.82
N SER A 364 -8.02 -4.22 14.53
CA SER A 364 -7.32 -5.42 14.04
C SER A 364 -5.83 -5.44 14.41
N LYS A 365 -5.18 -4.27 14.60
CA LYS A 365 -3.79 -4.14 15.05
C LYS A 365 -3.58 -4.64 16.47
N THR A 366 -4.62 -4.63 17.30
CA THR A 366 -4.53 -4.96 18.74
C THR A 366 -4.39 -6.46 19.02
N GLY A 367 -4.62 -7.33 18.03
CA GLY A 367 -4.43 -8.78 18.17
C GLY A 367 -5.50 -9.66 17.53
N GLY A 368 -5.52 -10.92 17.94
CA GLY A 368 -6.34 -11.95 17.33
C GLY A 368 -7.85 -11.67 17.34
N LEU A 369 -8.38 -11.09 18.41
CA LEU A 369 -9.81 -10.73 18.49
C LEU A 369 -10.17 -9.65 17.45
N GLY A 370 -9.33 -8.64 17.29
CA GLY A 370 -9.54 -7.58 16.30
C GLY A 370 -9.53 -8.14 14.87
N ARG A 371 -8.55 -9.01 14.55
CA ARG A 371 -8.45 -9.67 13.24
C ARG A 371 -9.62 -10.62 12.97
N TRP A 372 -10.06 -11.36 13.99
CA TRP A 372 -11.26 -12.20 13.89
C TRP A 372 -12.52 -11.36 13.62
N THR A 373 -12.69 -10.25 14.35
CA THR A 373 -13.84 -9.35 14.15
C THR A 373 -13.84 -8.78 12.73
N ARG A 374 -12.70 -8.28 12.25
CA ARG A 374 -12.57 -7.74 10.90
C ARG A 374 -12.95 -8.79 9.84
N TRP A 375 -12.34 -9.98 9.88
CA TRP A 375 -12.63 -11.04 8.91
C TRP A 375 -14.10 -11.48 8.94
N THR A 376 -14.68 -11.55 10.12
CA THR A 376 -16.10 -11.90 10.29
C THR A 376 -17.01 -10.83 9.69
N LEU A 377 -16.70 -9.54 9.88
CA LEU A 377 -17.46 -8.43 9.28
C LEU A 377 -17.33 -8.45 7.75
N GLU A 378 -16.13 -8.61 7.21
CA GLU A 378 -15.91 -8.74 5.77
C GLU A 378 -16.70 -9.92 5.17
N LYS A 379 -16.70 -11.06 5.84
CA LYS A 379 -17.36 -12.25 5.32
C LYS A 379 -18.90 -12.20 5.37
N TYR A 380 -19.46 -11.64 6.43
CA TYR A 380 -20.88 -11.76 6.71
C TYR A 380 -21.65 -10.43 6.69
N ALA A 381 -21.00 -9.30 6.92
CA ALA A 381 -21.65 -7.99 6.97
C ALA A 381 -21.40 -7.17 5.70
N GLU A 382 -20.18 -7.13 5.20
CA GLU A 382 -19.82 -6.33 4.03
C GLU A 382 -20.67 -6.62 2.80
N PRO A 383 -21.01 -7.87 2.43
CA PRO A 383 -21.89 -8.14 1.29
C PRO A 383 -23.26 -7.46 1.37
N HIS A 384 -23.69 -7.10 2.58
CA HIS A 384 -24.98 -6.43 2.82
C HIS A 384 -24.86 -4.91 3.00
N MET A 385 -23.65 -4.37 3.07
CA MET A 385 -23.39 -2.95 3.35
C MET A 385 -23.05 -2.13 2.09
N HIS A 386 -22.79 -2.77 0.96
CA HIS A 386 -22.45 -2.08 -0.27
C HIS A 386 -23.64 -1.37 -0.91
N ASP A 387 -23.39 -0.18 -1.46
CA ASP A 387 -24.32 0.62 -2.27
C ASP A 387 -24.80 -0.08 -3.57
N CYS A 388 -24.36 -1.29 -3.84
CA CYS A 388 -24.82 -2.15 -4.93
C CYS A 388 -26.34 -2.29 -4.97
N LEU A 389 -27.02 -2.21 -3.82
CA LEU A 389 -28.48 -2.35 -3.72
C LEU A 389 -29.25 -1.27 -4.49
N THR A 390 -28.78 -0.04 -4.50
CA THR A 390 -29.45 1.07 -5.19
C THR A 390 -29.42 0.92 -6.72
N ARG A 391 -28.34 0.38 -7.25
CA ARG A 391 -28.19 0.10 -8.68
C ARG A 391 -29.00 -1.12 -9.11
N ASN A 392 -28.97 -2.18 -8.29
CA ASN A 392 -29.77 -3.38 -8.53
C ASN A 392 -31.27 -3.11 -8.48
N GLN A 393 -31.71 -2.16 -7.65
CA GLN A 393 -33.11 -1.71 -7.63
C GLN A 393 -33.50 -1.01 -8.92
N ALA A 394 -32.62 -0.18 -9.49
CA ALA A 394 -32.84 0.50 -10.77
C ALA A 394 -32.91 -0.47 -11.96
N MET A 395 -32.21 -1.62 -11.86
CA MET A 395 -32.16 -2.65 -12.88
C MET A 395 -33.12 -3.82 -12.62
N ASN A 396 -33.94 -3.82 -11.59
CA ASN A 396 -34.78 -4.94 -11.15
C ASN A 396 -34.04 -6.27 -10.89
N GLN A 397 -32.73 -6.24 -10.69
CA GLN A 397 -31.88 -7.41 -10.44
C GLN A 397 -31.45 -7.44 -8.97
N LYS A 398 -32.22 -8.08 -8.12
CA LYS A 398 -32.06 -8.06 -6.66
C LYS A 398 -30.80 -8.78 -6.12
N GLU A 399 -30.06 -9.52 -6.93
CA GLU A 399 -28.99 -10.42 -6.46
C GLU A 399 -27.60 -10.09 -7.04
N VAL A 400 -27.48 -9.10 -7.92
CA VAL A 400 -26.22 -8.77 -8.59
C VAL A 400 -25.72 -7.41 -8.14
N CYS A 401 -24.51 -7.36 -7.57
CA CYS A 401 -23.82 -6.12 -7.26
C CYS A 401 -23.13 -5.58 -8.52
N LEU A 402 -23.57 -4.42 -9.03
CA LEU A 402 -22.97 -3.74 -10.17
C LEU A 402 -22.11 -2.56 -9.70
N VAL A 403 -20.87 -2.51 -10.20
CA VAL A 403 -19.91 -1.43 -9.95
C VAL A 403 -19.27 -1.00 -11.27
N SER A 404 -18.89 0.28 -11.38
CA SER A 404 -18.09 0.71 -12.52
C SER A 404 -16.60 0.46 -12.27
N ARG A 405 -15.83 0.34 -13.37
CA ARG A 405 -14.37 0.21 -13.30
C ARG A 405 -13.73 1.33 -12.48
N ASN A 406 -14.13 2.58 -12.72
CA ASN A 406 -13.59 3.74 -11.99
C ASN A 406 -13.89 3.68 -10.51
N GLU A 407 -15.09 3.22 -10.13
CA GLU A 407 -15.50 3.14 -8.72
C GLU A 407 -14.68 2.10 -7.96
N GLU A 408 -14.46 0.92 -8.53
CA GLU A 408 -13.67 -0.14 -7.88
C GLU A 408 -12.18 0.22 -7.79
N MET A 409 -11.65 0.94 -8.78
CA MET A 409 -10.25 1.37 -8.79
C MET A 409 -10.00 2.67 -8.00
N TYR A 410 -11.04 3.26 -7.39
CA TYR A 410 -10.94 4.50 -6.62
C TYR A 410 -10.84 4.19 -5.13
N ASP A 411 -9.62 3.96 -4.64
CA ASP A 411 -9.33 3.72 -3.22
C ASP A 411 -8.29 4.72 -2.70
N ASP A 412 -8.62 5.39 -1.61
CA ASP A 412 -7.67 6.18 -0.85
C ASP A 412 -7.35 5.45 0.47
N MET A 413 -6.12 5.23 0.76
CA MET A 413 -5.71 4.55 2.00
C MET A 413 -5.78 5.46 3.23
N ALA A 414 -7.01 5.81 3.64
CA ALA A 414 -7.25 6.66 4.82
C ALA A 414 -6.58 6.13 6.11
N TYR A 415 -6.43 4.82 6.23
CA TYR A 415 -5.86 4.17 7.43
C TYR A 415 -4.35 4.36 7.60
N LEU A 416 -3.58 4.64 6.56
CA LEU A 416 -2.16 5.00 6.68
C LEU A 416 -1.94 6.38 7.32
N LYS A 417 -2.99 7.15 7.50
CA LYS A 417 -2.97 8.51 8.07
C LYS A 417 -3.18 8.54 9.58
N ASN A 418 -3.22 7.41 10.26
CA ASN A 418 -3.49 7.34 11.70
C ASN A 418 -2.39 8.00 12.55
N ARG A 419 -2.79 8.68 13.62
CA ARG A 419 -1.91 9.23 14.66
C ARG A 419 -1.64 8.19 15.75
N LEU A 420 -0.98 7.10 15.40
CA LEU A 420 -0.66 6.03 16.34
C LEU A 420 0.85 5.96 16.61
N PRO A 421 1.28 5.37 17.74
CA PRO A 421 2.68 5.16 18.07
C PRO A 421 3.30 3.99 17.31
N ASP A 422 2.79 3.70 16.12
CA ASP A 422 3.21 2.63 15.22
C ASP A 422 3.11 3.09 13.77
N THR A 423 3.63 2.27 12.88
CA THR A 423 3.56 2.49 11.45
C THR A 423 3.11 1.22 10.73
N ASP A 424 2.62 1.40 9.52
CA ASP A 424 2.13 0.33 8.68
C ASP A 424 3.08 0.15 7.47
N ILE A 425 3.54 -1.07 7.27
CA ILE A 425 4.56 -1.42 6.29
C ILE A 425 3.97 -2.38 5.27
N LEU A 426 4.17 -2.06 3.99
CA LEU A 426 3.87 -2.96 2.88
C LEU A 426 5.11 -3.76 2.48
N GLN A 427 4.87 -4.98 2.03
CA GLN A 427 5.83 -5.84 1.35
C GLN A 427 5.09 -6.62 0.26
N GLU A 428 5.76 -6.92 -0.84
CA GLU A 428 5.16 -7.72 -1.91
C GLU A 428 6.12 -8.81 -2.38
N TYR A 429 5.53 -9.97 -2.70
CA TYR A 429 6.23 -11.14 -3.20
C TYR A 429 5.49 -11.66 -4.43
N PHE A 430 6.22 -12.00 -5.49
CA PHE A 430 5.67 -12.44 -6.77
C PHE A 430 5.99 -13.91 -6.99
N ILE A 431 4.98 -14.75 -6.97
CA ILE A 431 5.13 -16.20 -6.89
C ILE A 431 4.43 -16.87 -8.09
N PRO A 432 5.09 -17.77 -8.83
CA PRO A 432 4.46 -18.56 -9.88
C PRO A 432 3.17 -19.25 -9.39
N TYR A 433 2.14 -19.27 -10.22
CA TYR A 433 0.80 -19.73 -9.81
C TYR A 433 0.82 -21.09 -9.11
N ASP A 434 1.56 -22.05 -9.65
CA ASP A 434 1.60 -23.42 -9.13
C ASP A 434 2.40 -23.56 -7.84
N ARG A 435 3.24 -22.56 -7.50
CA ARG A 435 4.06 -22.51 -6.28
C ARG A 435 3.41 -21.73 -5.13
N MET A 436 2.23 -21.16 -5.38
CA MET A 436 1.48 -20.41 -4.36
C MET A 436 1.25 -21.20 -3.06
N PRO A 437 0.81 -22.49 -3.08
CA PRO A 437 0.56 -23.23 -1.84
C PRO A 437 1.81 -23.36 -0.95
N GLU A 438 2.97 -23.61 -1.54
CA GLU A 438 4.25 -23.70 -0.83
C GLU A 438 4.64 -22.39 -0.19
N PHE A 439 4.53 -21.28 -0.95
CA PHE A 439 4.84 -19.96 -0.42
C PHE A 439 3.90 -19.56 0.71
N VAL A 440 2.59 -19.81 0.60
CA VAL A 440 1.62 -19.48 1.65
C VAL A 440 1.85 -20.30 2.92
N ASP A 441 2.24 -21.56 2.81
CA ASP A 441 2.62 -22.39 3.96
C ASP A 441 3.89 -21.82 4.63
N ALA A 442 4.94 -21.48 3.85
CA ALA A 442 6.15 -20.84 4.37
C ALA A 442 5.86 -19.45 4.99
N LEU A 443 5.03 -18.61 4.35
CA LEU A 443 4.59 -17.34 4.89
C LEU A 443 3.92 -17.49 6.27
N ARG A 444 3.06 -18.50 6.41
CA ARG A 444 2.37 -18.80 7.68
C ARG A 444 3.38 -19.16 8.77
N ASP A 445 4.33 -20.02 8.45
CA ASP A 445 5.34 -20.48 9.40
C ASP A 445 6.25 -19.33 9.85
N VAL A 446 6.72 -18.51 8.91
CA VAL A 446 7.57 -17.33 9.20
C VAL A 446 6.83 -16.33 10.10
N VAL A 447 5.60 -15.93 9.72
CA VAL A 447 4.82 -14.95 10.47
C VAL A 447 4.49 -15.43 11.89
N GLN A 448 4.15 -16.72 12.05
CA GLN A 448 3.83 -17.29 13.36
C GLN A 448 5.09 -17.44 14.24
N ARG A 449 6.20 -17.92 13.68
CA ARG A 449 7.47 -18.06 14.37
C ARG A 449 8.00 -16.72 14.88
N ASP A 450 8.01 -15.70 14.04
CA ASP A 450 8.56 -14.39 14.35
C ASP A 450 7.55 -13.50 15.09
N LYS A 451 6.28 -13.93 15.17
CA LYS A 451 5.18 -13.16 15.79
C LYS A 451 4.97 -11.79 15.16
N ALA A 452 5.21 -11.70 13.85
CA ALA A 452 5.00 -10.48 13.10
C ALA A 452 3.50 -10.12 13.07
N ASN A 453 3.17 -8.83 13.20
CA ASN A 453 1.78 -8.37 13.23
C ASN A 453 1.24 -8.18 11.82
N LEU A 454 0.92 -9.27 11.13
CA LEU A 454 0.31 -9.27 9.81
C LEU A 454 -1.17 -8.91 9.90
N LEU A 455 -1.57 -7.88 9.17
CA LEU A 455 -2.94 -7.33 9.17
C LEU A 455 -3.74 -7.65 7.92
N ASN A 456 -3.07 -7.85 6.78
CA ASN A 456 -3.72 -8.14 5.52
C ASN A 456 -2.78 -8.88 4.57
N VAL A 457 -3.35 -9.72 3.73
CA VAL A 457 -2.69 -10.32 2.57
C VAL A 457 -3.65 -10.23 1.40
N THR A 458 -3.31 -9.42 0.41
CA THR A 458 -4.03 -9.37 -0.87
C THR A 458 -3.26 -10.14 -1.92
N ILE A 459 -3.96 -10.94 -2.72
CA ILE A 459 -3.40 -11.68 -3.86
C ILE A 459 -3.85 -10.97 -5.12
N ARG A 460 -2.91 -10.63 -5.98
CA ARG A 460 -3.14 -10.04 -7.30
C ARG A 460 -2.55 -10.92 -8.38
N THR A 461 -3.00 -10.74 -9.60
CA THR A 461 -2.40 -11.41 -10.77
C THR A 461 -1.52 -10.42 -11.50
N VAL A 462 -0.34 -10.84 -11.88
CA VAL A 462 0.61 -10.02 -12.62
C VAL A 462 1.17 -10.85 -13.76
N HIS A 463 0.94 -10.38 -15.00
CA HIS A 463 1.55 -11.01 -16.17
C HIS A 463 3.03 -10.73 -16.26
N LYS A 464 3.72 -11.62 -16.95
CA LYS A 464 5.15 -11.51 -17.25
C LYS A 464 5.49 -10.12 -17.79
N ASP A 465 6.44 -9.46 -17.15
CA ASP A 465 7.02 -8.22 -17.65
C ASP A 465 8.10 -8.51 -18.70
N THR A 466 7.84 -8.09 -19.93
CA THR A 466 8.78 -8.21 -21.06
C THR A 466 9.37 -6.87 -21.47
N ILE A 467 9.07 -5.79 -20.74
CA ILE A 467 9.39 -4.42 -21.11
C ILE A 467 10.55 -3.87 -20.29
N THR A 468 10.45 -3.94 -18.95
CA THR A 468 11.42 -3.27 -18.09
C THR A 468 12.76 -4.00 -18.02
N ALA A 469 13.82 -3.26 -17.70
CA ALA A 469 15.16 -3.83 -17.57
C ALA A 469 15.35 -4.63 -16.28
N LEU A 470 14.50 -4.41 -15.27
CA LEU A 470 14.57 -5.08 -13.97
C LEU A 470 13.18 -5.65 -13.61
N PRO A 471 12.71 -6.69 -14.32
CA PRO A 471 11.37 -7.24 -14.14
C PRO A 471 11.24 -8.01 -12.82
N TYR A 472 10.23 -7.69 -12.03
CA TYR A 472 9.86 -8.50 -10.86
C TYR A 472 8.95 -9.68 -11.23
N ALA A 473 8.16 -9.58 -12.29
CA ALA A 473 7.35 -10.66 -12.83
C ALA A 473 8.06 -11.32 -14.02
N LYS A 474 8.86 -12.36 -13.75
CA LYS A 474 9.63 -13.08 -14.78
C LYS A 474 8.80 -14.07 -15.59
N GLU A 475 7.68 -14.45 -15.07
CA GLU A 475 6.61 -15.23 -15.68
C GLU A 475 5.27 -14.71 -15.14
N ASP A 476 4.15 -15.32 -15.48
CA ASP A 476 2.85 -15.00 -14.90
C ASP A 476 2.81 -15.47 -13.45
N VAL A 477 2.49 -14.53 -12.54
CA VAL A 477 2.64 -14.72 -11.09
C VAL A 477 1.43 -14.21 -10.31
N PHE A 478 1.27 -14.72 -9.09
CA PHE A 478 0.49 -14.05 -8.06
C PHE A 478 1.38 -13.10 -7.27
N GLY A 479 0.97 -11.83 -7.18
CA GLY A 479 1.55 -10.83 -6.30
C GLY A 479 0.88 -10.88 -4.93
N PHE A 480 1.65 -11.13 -3.88
CA PHE A 480 1.20 -11.16 -2.49
C PHE A 480 1.53 -9.83 -1.81
N VAL A 481 0.54 -8.96 -1.66
CA VAL A 481 0.67 -7.69 -0.94
C VAL A 481 0.43 -7.93 0.53
N LEU A 482 1.49 -7.87 1.32
CA LEU A 482 1.47 -8.06 2.76
C LEU A 482 1.43 -6.72 3.49
N TYR A 483 0.59 -6.60 4.50
CA TYR A 483 0.43 -5.40 5.30
C TYR A 483 0.76 -5.71 6.75
N PHE A 484 1.88 -5.16 7.25
CA PHE A 484 2.36 -5.34 8.61
C PHE A 484 2.20 -4.06 9.43
N ASN A 485 1.85 -4.19 10.69
CA ASN A 485 1.91 -3.10 11.65
C ASN A 485 3.15 -3.25 12.53
N VAL A 486 3.91 -2.17 12.70
CA VAL A 486 5.20 -2.13 13.37
C VAL A 486 5.24 -0.97 14.36
N ARG A 487 5.60 -1.23 15.61
CA ARG A 487 5.81 -0.18 16.62
C ARG A 487 7.18 0.45 16.42
N PHE A 488 7.33 1.71 16.80
CA PHE A 488 8.60 2.43 16.78
C PHE A 488 9.50 1.99 17.93
N ASN A 489 10.04 0.76 17.87
CA ASN A 489 11.02 0.24 18.82
C ASN A 489 11.96 -0.77 18.14
N ASP A 490 13.14 -1.00 18.72
CA ASP A 490 14.18 -1.84 18.13
C ASP A 490 13.71 -3.28 17.94
N ARG A 491 13.00 -3.85 18.91
CA ARG A 491 12.50 -5.23 18.85
C ARG A 491 11.58 -5.48 17.66
N ASP A 492 10.58 -4.61 17.45
CA ASP A 492 9.62 -4.77 16.36
C ASP A 492 10.31 -4.53 15.00
N ASN A 493 11.31 -3.65 14.96
CA ASN A 493 12.13 -3.43 13.78
C ASN A 493 13.02 -4.64 13.45
N GLU A 494 13.65 -5.29 14.46
CA GLU A 494 14.40 -6.54 14.29
C GLU A 494 13.49 -7.68 13.79
N ILE A 495 12.28 -7.80 14.34
CA ILE A 495 11.27 -8.76 13.87
C ILE A 495 10.95 -8.49 12.39
N LEU A 496 10.69 -7.24 12.02
CA LEU A 496 10.38 -6.87 10.63
C LEU A 496 11.53 -7.20 9.68
N GLN A 497 12.78 -6.87 10.05
CA GLN A 497 13.97 -7.17 9.26
C GLN A 497 14.13 -8.67 9.02
N LYS A 498 14.04 -9.44 10.10
CA LYS A 498 14.16 -10.91 10.03
C LYS A 498 13.04 -11.52 9.20
N THR A 499 11.78 -11.15 9.47
CA THR A 499 10.61 -11.63 8.73
C THR A 499 10.75 -11.30 7.24
N THR A 500 11.19 -10.08 6.88
CA THR A 500 11.40 -9.67 5.49
C THR A 500 12.46 -10.55 4.81
N SER A 501 13.61 -10.75 5.44
CA SER A 501 14.69 -11.58 4.90
C SER A 501 14.24 -13.03 4.68
N ASP A 502 13.58 -13.63 5.68
CA ASP A 502 13.10 -15.02 5.60
C ASP A 502 12.01 -15.19 4.53
N LEU A 503 11.14 -14.19 4.35
CA LEU A 503 10.12 -14.22 3.29
C LEU A 503 10.71 -14.05 1.89
N ILE A 504 11.79 -13.30 1.74
CA ILE A 504 12.54 -13.20 0.48
C ILE A 504 13.13 -14.57 0.11
N ASP A 505 13.73 -15.26 1.07
CA ASP A 505 14.28 -16.61 0.85
C ASP A 505 13.17 -17.61 0.51
N ALA A 506 12.01 -17.51 1.17
CA ALA A 506 10.84 -18.32 0.85
C ALA A 506 10.30 -18.04 -0.57
N ALA A 507 10.24 -16.78 -0.98
CA ALA A 507 9.84 -16.40 -2.33
C ALA A 507 10.82 -16.93 -3.38
N HIS A 508 12.13 -16.77 -3.15
CA HIS A 508 13.16 -17.32 -4.03
C HIS A 508 13.07 -18.85 -4.15
N THR A 509 12.88 -19.56 -3.03
CA THR A 509 12.70 -21.03 -3.00
C THR A 509 11.49 -21.46 -3.81
N ALA A 510 10.42 -20.66 -3.80
CA ALA A 510 9.24 -20.88 -4.62
C ALA A 510 9.41 -20.44 -6.09
N GLY A 511 10.62 -20.06 -6.52
CA GLY A 511 10.90 -19.58 -7.88
C GLY A 511 10.42 -18.14 -8.14
N GLY A 512 10.08 -17.40 -7.10
CA GLY A 512 9.53 -16.05 -7.17
C GLY A 512 10.55 -14.96 -6.89
N THR A 513 10.04 -13.74 -6.78
CA THR A 513 10.79 -12.51 -6.50
C THR A 513 10.07 -11.68 -5.42
N TYR A 514 10.62 -10.54 -5.07
CA TYR A 514 10.00 -9.57 -4.16
C TYR A 514 10.05 -8.16 -4.78
N TYR A 515 9.26 -7.23 -4.24
CA TYR A 515 9.15 -5.90 -4.79
C TYR A 515 10.15 -4.92 -4.14
N LEU A 516 10.98 -4.29 -4.95
CA LEU A 516 12.11 -3.46 -4.50
C LEU A 516 11.76 -2.09 -3.89
N PRO A 517 10.58 -1.45 -4.11
CA PRO A 517 10.28 -0.15 -3.51
C PRO A 517 9.95 -0.19 -2.01
N TYR A 518 10.02 -1.35 -1.38
CA TYR A 518 9.83 -1.49 0.07
C TYR A 518 11.14 -1.48 0.83
N GLN A 519 11.10 -1.84 2.14
CA GLN A 519 12.25 -1.73 3.04
C GLN A 519 13.49 -2.49 2.53
N LEU A 520 14.64 -1.85 2.60
CA LEU A 520 15.91 -2.37 2.10
C LEU A 520 16.55 -3.38 3.10
N PHE A 521 15.81 -4.41 3.51
CA PHE A 521 16.27 -5.39 4.50
C PHE A 521 16.87 -6.67 3.90
N TYR A 522 17.03 -6.71 2.59
CA TYR A 522 17.65 -7.82 1.88
C TYR A 522 19.18 -7.66 1.78
N THR A 523 19.86 -8.79 1.59
CA THR A 523 21.30 -8.83 1.32
C THR A 523 21.59 -8.61 -0.17
N LYS A 524 22.87 -8.32 -0.50
CA LYS A 524 23.30 -8.28 -1.92
C LYS A 524 23.15 -9.63 -2.62
N GLU A 525 23.27 -10.72 -1.88
CA GLU A 525 23.09 -12.08 -2.40
C GLU A 525 21.61 -12.35 -2.70
N GLN A 526 20.69 -12.06 -1.77
CA GLN A 526 19.25 -12.17 -2.00
C GLN A 526 18.79 -11.32 -3.19
N LEU A 527 19.36 -10.11 -3.33
CA LEU A 527 19.06 -9.25 -4.47
C LEU A 527 19.47 -9.90 -5.80
N ARG A 528 20.71 -10.43 -5.91
CA ARG A 528 21.18 -11.10 -7.12
C ARG A 528 20.44 -12.41 -7.42
N ASN A 529 20.07 -13.16 -6.39
CA ASN A 529 19.33 -14.40 -6.56
C ASN A 529 17.94 -14.15 -7.17
N CYS A 530 17.24 -13.11 -6.70
CA CYS A 530 15.91 -12.74 -7.22
C CYS A 530 15.98 -11.88 -8.49
N TYR A 531 17.06 -11.10 -8.67
CA TYR A 531 17.25 -10.17 -9.79
C TYR A 531 18.66 -10.33 -10.38
N PRO A 532 18.93 -11.39 -11.15
CA PRO A 532 20.24 -11.61 -11.76
C PRO A 532 20.64 -10.48 -12.73
N GLU A 533 19.69 -9.69 -13.23
CA GLU A 533 19.89 -8.54 -14.11
C GLU A 533 20.41 -7.28 -13.38
N ILE A 534 20.54 -7.31 -12.04
CA ILE A 534 20.79 -6.11 -11.23
C ILE A 534 22.15 -5.46 -11.52
N ASP A 535 23.18 -6.24 -11.79
CA ASP A 535 24.52 -5.71 -12.08
C ASP A 535 24.53 -4.99 -13.44
N ASP A 536 23.82 -5.50 -14.46
CA ASP A 536 23.61 -4.85 -15.75
C ASP A 536 22.79 -3.59 -15.64
N PHE A 537 21.74 -3.60 -14.80
CA PHE A 537 20.94 -2.43 -14.48
C PHE A 537 21.79 -1.31 -13.88
N PHE A 538 22.66 -1.61 -12.92
CA PHE A 538 23.56 -0.61 -12.35
C PHE A 538 24.66 -0.18 -13.33
N ALA A 539 25.10 -1.05 -14.24
CA ALA A 539 26.00 -0.66 -15.33
C ALA A 539 25.33 0.32 -16.29
N ALA A 540 24.07 0.07 -16.66
CA ALA A 540 23.27 1.01 -17.46
C ALA A 540 23.08 2.36 -16.74
N LYS A 541 22.82 2.33 -15.42
CA LYS A 541 22.73 3.56 -14.61
C LYS A 541 23.99 4.41 -14.74
N ARG A 542 25.17 3.81 -14.64
CA ARG A 542 26.46 4.54 -14.80
C ARG A 542 26.66 5.06 -16.22
N ARG A 543 26.12 4.39 -17.23
CA ARG A 543 26.19 4.83 -18.64
C ARG A 543 25.30 6.05 -18.90
N TYR A 544 24.06 6.06 -18.37
CA TYR A 544 23.11 7.15 -18.57
C TYR A 544 23.34 8.34 -17.64
N ASP A 545 23.96 8.12 -16.50
CA ASP A 545 24.33 9.17 -15.55
C ASP A 545 25.79 8.99 -15.09
N PRO A 546 26.76 9.33 -15.96
CA PRO A 546 28.18 9.08 -15.71
C PRO A 546 28.73 9.91 -14.54
N ILE A 547 28.13 11.04 -14.23
CA ILE A 547 28.51 11.88 -13.07
C ILE A 547 27.85 11.41 -11.77
N GLY A 548 26.94 10.44 -11.86
CA GLY A 548 26.22 9.91 -10.71
C GLY A 548 25.38 10.96 -9.99
N LEU A 549 24.73 11.86 -10.75
CA LEU A 549 23.87 12.94 -10.22
C LEU A 549 22.67 12.36 -9.49
N PHE A 550 21.93 11.44 -10.13
CA PHE A 550 20.79 10.78 -9.55
C PHE A 550 21.22 9.67 -8.59
N SER A 551 20.74 9.70 -7.37
CA SER A 551 21.04 8.68 -6.35
C SER A 551 19.86 8.54 -5.40
N ASN A 552 19.80 7.41 -4.70
CA ASN A 552 18.84 7.18 -3.62
C ASN A 552 19.37 6.06 -2.71
N LYS A 553 18.70 5.79 -1.58
CA LYS A 553 19.17 4.78 -0.61
C LYS A 553 19.32 3.38 -1.21
N PHE A 554 18.50 3.01 -2.19
CA PHE A 554 18.63 1.72 -2.88
C PHE A 554 19.96 1.64 -3.64
N TYR A 555 20.26 2.64 -4.47
CA TYR A 555 21.51 2.69 -5.22
C TYR A 555 22.74 2.84 -4.31
N GLU A 556 22.63 3.62 -3.23
CA GLU A 556 23.70 3.78 -2.24
C GLU A 556 24.05 2.45 -1.56
N LYS A 557 23.06 1.62 -1.26
CA LYS A 557 23.26 0.35 -0.56
C LYS A 557 23.74 -0.78 -1.49
N TYR A 558 23.24 -0.83 -2.71
CA TYR A 558 23.42 -2.01 -3.58
C TYR A 558 24.18 -1.72 -4.88
N GLY A 559 24.16 -0.49 -5.38
CA GLY A 559 24.72 -0.12 -6.69
C GLY A 559 26.18 0.34 -6.67
N ARG A 560 26.77 0.49 -5.47
CA ARG A 560 28.18 0.91 -5.27
C ARG A 560 29.08 -0.25 -4.94
#